data_11f919805702421d05c1a655498df146
#
_entry.id   11f919805702421d05c1a655498df146
#
_cell.length_a   1.000
_cell.length_b   1.000
_cell.length_c   1.000
_cell.angle_alpha   90.00
_cell.angle_beta   90.00
_cell.angle_gamma   90.00
#
_symmetry.space_group_name_H-M   'P 1'
#
loop_
_entity.id
_entity.type
_entity.pdbx_description
1 polymer ?
#
loop_
_entity_poly.entity_id
_entity_poly.type
_entity_poly.pdbx_seq_one_letter_code
_entity_poly.pdbx_strand_id
1 'polypeptide(L)'
;SKINTMKIRLLFIVTLLAGIVSACGEKDIAVFEGRNQIYFEKFYMNALYPGTEEADTTRTSFFFFPENTKEIKVKLVVNLSGLELEKDLHFGLKTVEEGTTAKPEEYRLEKEYTFRKRALPTDMKEVKDTIEVSVLHSDRLAELGTDGVRLVVELVPNADVDLGQYERRRAVIVWSEVEAKPDWWTHEVE
;
A
#
# COMPACT_ATOMS: atom_id res chain seq x y z
N SER A 1 -13.63 -29.76 -66.51
CA SER A 1 -13.12 -30.23 -65.18
C SER A 1 -12.19 -29.22 -64.45
N LYS A 2 -11.30 -28.51 -65.13
CA LYS A 2 -10.41 -27.49 -64.54
C LYS A 2 -11.15 -26.30 -63.91
N ILE A 3 -12.28 -25.88 -64.46
CA ILE A 3 -13.09 -24.74 -63.99
C ILE A 3 -13.76 -25.10 -62.64
N ASN A 4 -14.20 -26.34 -62.44
CA ASN A 4 -14.81 -26.76 -61.18
C ASN A 4 -13.78 -26.79 -60.03
N THR A 5 -12.57 -27.25 -60.30
CA THR A 5 -11.49 -27.28 -59.31
C THR A 5 -11.06 -25.88 -58.87
N MET A 6 -11.09 -24.92 -59.81
CA MET A 6 -10.76 -23.53 -59.52
C MET A 6 -11.85 -22.84 -58.68
N LYS A 7 -13.12 -23.11 -58.96
CA LYS A 7 -14.26 -22.60 -58.19
C LYS A 7 -14.27 -23.16 -56.76
N ILE A 8 -13.95 -24.44 -56.57
CA ILE A 8 -13.87 -25.08 -55.27
C ILE A 8 -12.70 -24.48 -54.45
N ARG A 9 -11.53 -24.25 -55.05
CA ARG A 9 -10.39 -23.61 -54.39
C ARG A 9 -10.70 -22.17 -54.00
N LEU A 10 -11.40 -21.42 -54.85
CA LEU A 10 -11.81 -20.06 -54.53
C LEU A 10 -12.81 -20.04 -53.35
N LEU A 11 -13.74 -20.98 -53.32
CA LEU A 11 -14.73 -21.11 -52.25
C LEU A 11 -14.04 -21.42 -50.90
N PHE A 12 -13.03 -22.30 -50.88
CA PHE A 12 -12.25 -22.62 -49.69
C PHE A 12 -11.44 -21.42 -49.17
N ILE A 13 -10.88 -20.60 -50.06
CA ILE A 13 -10.13 -19.39 -49.68
C ILE A 13 -11.08 -18.34 -49.09
N VAL A 14 -12.27 -18.17 -49.63
CA VAL A 14 -13.25 -17.21 -49.13
C VAL A 14 -13.81 -17.64 -47.79
N THR A 15 -14.07 -18.94 -47.55
CA THR A 15 -14.49 -19.45 -46.24
C THR A 15 -13.38 -19.37 -45.19
N LEU A 16 -12.12 -19.58 -45.56
CA LEU A 16 -10.99 -19.44 -44.69
C LEU A 16 -10.78 -17.97 -44.27
N LEU A 17 -10.91 -17.02 -45.24
CA LEU A 17 -10.82 -15.57 -44.91
C LEU A 17 -11.99 -15.11 -44.02
N ALA A 18 -13.21 -15.60 -44.23
CA ALA A 18 -14.36 -15.25 -43.41
C ALA A 18 -14.22 -15.73 -41.97
N GLY A 19 -13.51 -16.84 -41.72
CA GLY A 19 -13.21 -17.37 -40.37
C GLY A 19 -12.21 -16.50 -39.57
N ILE A 20 -11.35 -15.75 -40.25
CA ILE A 20 -10.33 -14.91 -39.61
C ILE A 20 -10.91 -13.58 -39.10
N VAL A 21 -11.98 -13.09 -39.71
CA VAL A 21 -12.60 -11.80 -39.33
C VAL A 21 -13.47 -11.94 -38.08
N SER A 22 -13.90 -13.15 -37.72
CA SER A 22 -14.71 -13.41 -36.50
C SER A 22 -13.88 -13.57 -35.24
N ALA A 23 -12.55 -13.59 -35.32
CA ALA A 23 -11.65 -13.78 -34.15
C ALA A 23 -11.23 -12.48 -33.50
N CYS A 24 -11.57 -11.32 -34.04
CA CYS A 24 -11.48 -10.03 -33.32
C CYS A 24 -12.81 -9.76 -32.64
N GLY A 25 -13.18 -10.59 -31.67
CA GLY A 25 -14.06 -10.17 -30.61
C GLY A 25 -13.28 -9.11 -29.84
N GLU A 26 -13.69 -7.84 -29.91
CA GLU A 26 -13.34 -6.87 -28.91
C GLU A 26 -13.64 -7.55 -27.56
N LYS A 27 -12.58 -7.95 -26.84
CA LYS A 27 -12.74 -8.14 -25.40
C LYS A 27 -13.23 -6.79 -24.94
N ASP A 28 -14.47 -6.73 -24.48
CA ASP A 28 -14.97 -5.60 -23.74
C ASP A 28 -13.84 -5.21 -22.80
N ILE A 29 -13.29 -4.02 -22.99
CA ILE A 29 -12.36 -3.44 -22.03
C ILE A 29 -13.17 -3.50 -20.75
N ALA A 30 -12.80 -4.40 -19.84
CA ALA A 30 -13.46 -4.52 -18.57
C ALA A 30 -13.44 -3.12 -17.99
N VAL A 31 -14.56 -2.43 -18.07
CA VAL A 31 -14.74 -1.15 -17.38
C VAL A 31 -14.42 -1.50 -15.95
N PHE A 32 -13.41 -0.85 -15.39
CA PHE A 32 -13.00 -1.06 -14.01
C PHE A 32 -14.19 -0.69 -13.12
N GLU A 33 -15.06 -1.67 -12.86
CA GLU A 33 -16.15 -1.56 -11.88
C GLU A 33 -15.63 -1.66 -10.45
N GLY A 34 -14.30 -1.53 -10.30
CA GLY A 34 -13.62 -1.63 -9.04
C GLY A 34 -13.88 -0.42 -8.16
N ARG A 35 -14.15 -0.69 -6.89
CA ARG A 35 -14.12 0.32 -5.84
C ARG A 35 -12.71 0.86 -5.69
N ASN A 36 -12.59 2.09 -5.18
CA ASN A 36 -11.30 2.66 -4.82
C ASN A 36 -10.54 1.73 -3.87
N GLN A 37 -9.26 1.56 -4.10
CA GLN A 37 -8.37 0.70 -3.33
C GLN A 37 -7.31 1.53 -2.64
N ILE A 38 -7.04 1.22 -1.37
CA ILE A 38 -5.99 1.84 -0.58
C ILE A 38 -4.86 0.84 -0.30
N TYR A 39 -3.64 1.37 -0.19
CA TYR A 39 -2.45 0.61 0.14
C TYR A 39 -1.39 1.52 0.75
N PHE A 40 -0.50 0.96 1.56
CA PHE A 40 0.63 1.72 2.11
C PHE A 40 1.69 1.99 1.03
N GLU A 41 2.32 3.16 1.10
CA GLU A 41 3.44 3.50 0.22
C GLU A 41 4.65 2.62 0.49
N LYS A 42 5.02 2.46 1.76
CA LYS A 42 6.01 1.48 2.18
C LYS A 42 5.38 0.08 2.15
N PHE A 43 6.06 -0.86 1.54
CA PHE A 43 5.63 -2.25 1.45
C PHE A 43 6.83 -3.19 1.55
N TYR A 44 6.56 -4.45 1.85
CA TYR A 44 7.60 -5.45 1.99
C TYR A 44 8.28 -5.75 0.65
N MET A 45 9.52 -5.32 0.52
CA MET A 45 10.32 -5.43 -0.71
C MET A 45 11.22 -6.65 -0.73
N ASN A 46 11.51 -7.25 0.42
CA ASN A 46 12.50 -8.34 0.49
C ASN A 46 12.10 -9.58 -0.32
N ALA A 47 10.81 -9.84 -0.50
CA ALA A 47 10.32 -10.92 -1.35
C ALA A 47 10.62 -10.70 -2.83
N LEU A 48 10.69 -9.43 -3.27
CA LEU A 48 10.97 -9.04 -4.65
C LEU A 48 12.47 -8.78 -4.88
N TYR A 49 13.12 -8.21 -3.88
CA TYR A 49 14.53 -7.82 -3.90
C TYR A 49 15.19 -8.25 -2.60
N PRO A 50 15.73 -9.47 -2.51
CA PRO A 50 16.42 -9.95 -1.32
C PRO A 50 17.51 -8.98 -0.84
N GLY A 51 17.52 -8.69 0.46
CA GLY A 51 18.42 -7.70 1.08
C GLY A 51 17.81 -6.30 1.25
N THR A 52 16.56 -6.08 0.87
CA THR A 52 15.79 -4.85 1.15
C THR A 52 14.86 -5.03 2.35
N GLU A 53 15.29 -5.81 3.31
CA GLU A 53 14.59 -6.01 4.58
C GLU A 53 14.20 -4.65 5.19
N GLU A 54 13.04 -4.63 5.84
CA GLU A 54 12.51 -3.43 6.47
C GLU A 54 12.07 -2.26 5.54
N ALA A 55 11.94 -2.49 4.23
CA ALA A 55 11.41 -1.48 3.32
C ALA A 55 9.96 -1.06 3.69
N ASP A 56 9.22 -1.90 4.42
CA ASP A 56 7.89 -1.64 4.96
C ASP A 56 7.92 -0.97 6.35
N THR A 57 9.10 -0.81 6.97
CA THR A 57 9.28 -0.38 8.35
C THR A 57 9.53 1.13 8.44
N THR A 58 8.77 1.80 9.30
CA THR A 58 9.01 3.19 9.72
C THR A 58 9.61 3.18 11.12
N ARG A 59 10.79 3.78 11.27
CA ARG A 59 11.51 3.84 12.54
C ARG A 59 11.45 5.24 13.15
N THR A 60 11.28 5.30 14.46
CA THR A 60 11.40 6.52 15.24
C THR A 60 12.04 6.22 16.60
N SER A 61 12.49 7.26 17.29
CA SER A 61 13.03 7.13 18.64
C SER A 61 12.67 8.33 19.48
N PHE A 62 12.30 8.08 20.74
CA PHE A 62 12.08 9.12 21.74
C PHE A 62 13.34 9.92 22.05
N PHE A 63 14.53 9.38 21.75
CA PHE A 63 15.80 10.08 21.91
C PHE A 63 15.85 11.45 21.20
N PHE A 64 15.16 11.58 20.07
CA PHE A 64 15.14 12.81 19.26
C PHE A 64 14.06 13.80 19.68
N PHE A 65 13.33 13.53 20.73
CA PHE A 65 12.25 14.37 21.25
C PHE A 65 12.61 14.88 22.65
N PRO A 66 11.94 15.93 23.14
CA PRO A 66 12.15 16.40 24.51
C PRO A 66 12.00 15.26 25.55
N GLU A 67 12.83 15.29 26.59
CA GLU A 67 12.97 14.21 27.60
C GLU A 67 11.64 13.73 28.22
N ASN A 68 10.66 14.62 28.30
CA ASN A 68 9.34 14.27 28.89
C ASN A 68 8.29 13.87 27.85
N THR A 69 8.68 13.62 26.61
CA THR A 69 7.75 13.20 25.56
C THR A 69 7.20 11.81 25.88
N LYS A 70 5.88 11.69 25.92
CA LYS A 70 5.19 10.42 26.23
C LYS A 70 4.55 9.79 25.01
N GLU A 71 4.39 10.54 23.93
CA GLU A 71 3.73 10.11 22.70
C GLU A 71 4.43 10.69 21.48
N ILE A 72 4.62 9.87 20.48
CA ILE A 72 5.05 10.28 19.13
C ILE A 72 3.96 9.88 18.15
N LYS A 73 3.58 10.80 17.27
CA LYS A 73 2.69 10.53 16.15
C LYS A 73 3.49 10.14 14.93
N VAL A 74 3.46 8.86 14.61
CA VAL A 74 4.17 8.30 13.45
C VAL A 74 3.30 8.44 12.21
N LYS A 75 3.86 9.03 11.18
CA LYS A 75 3.17 9.27 9.91
C LYS A 75 3.34 8.06 8.98
N LEU A 76 2.23 7.57 8.44
CA LEU A 76 2.19 6.55 7.42
C LEU A 76 1.53 7.11 6.17
N VAL A 77 2.16 6.97 5.02
CA VAL A 77 1.60 7.41 3.74
C VAL A 77 0.74 6.30 3.16
N VAL A 78 -0.50 6.65 2.84
CA VAL A 78 -1.49 5.78 2.20
C VAL A 78 -1.72 6.27 0.78
N ASN A 79 -1.64 5.38 -0.18
CA ASN A 79 -1.92 5.65 -1.58
C ASN A 79 -3.34 5.19 -1.93
N LEU A 80 -3.93 5.85 -2.91
CA LEU A 80 -5.22 5.49 -3.48
C LEU A 80 -5.07 5.13 -4.96
N SER A 81 -5.69 4.05 -5.36
CA SER A 81 -5.87 3.64 -6.75
C SER A 81 -7.36 3.50 -7.05
N GLY A 82 -7.80 3.97 -8.19
CA GLY A 82 -9.19 3.87 -8.62
C GLY A 82 -9.72 5.15 -9.26
N LEU A 83 -10.98 5.44 -9.00
CA LEU A 83 -11.67 6.59 -9.54
C LEU A 83 -11.34 7.87 -8.76
N GLU A 84 -11.54 9.01 -9.41
CA GLU A 84 -11.45 10.31 -8.75
C GLU A 84 -12.39 10.37 -7.53
N LEU A 85 -11.91 10.96 -6.45
CA LEU A 85 -12.68 11.04 -5.22
C LEU A 85 -13.80 12.08 -5.32
N GLU A 86 -15.01 11.66 -5.05
CA GLU A 86 -16.16 12.55 -4.89
C GLU A 86 -16.31 13.05 -3.44
N LYS A 87 -15.83 12.29 -2.47
CA LYS A 87 -15.90 12.54 -1.02
C LYS A 87 -14.66 12.02 -0.31
N ASP A 88 -14.50 12.36 0.96
CA ASP A 88 -13.55 11.70 1.84
C ASP A 88 -13.87 10.21 1.96
N LEU A 89 -12.83 9.38 2.01
CA LEU A 89 -12.97 7.94 2.21
C LEU A 89 -12.53 7.57 3.62
N HIS A 90 -13.27 6.68 4.25
CA HIS A 90 -12.97 6.19 5.59
C HIS A 90 -12.50 4.74 5.53
N PHE A 91 -11.60 4.37 6.43
CA PHE A 91 -11.07 3.02 6.56
C PHE A 91 -10.55 2.79 7.98
N GLY A 92 -10.24 1.54 8.29
CA GLY A 92 -9.69 1.17 9.59
C GLY A 92 -8.25 0.69 9.53
N LEU A 93 -7.63 0.61 10.69
CA LEU A 93 -6.42 -0.16 10.94
C LEU A 93 -6.70 -1.20 12.02
N LYS A 94 -6.03 -2.33 11.91
CA LYS A 94 -5.98 -3.35 12.97
C LYS A 94 -4.53 -3.75 13.23
N THR A 95 -4.27 -4.18 14.44
CA THR A 95 -3.00 -4.79 14.80
C THR A 95 -2.92 -6.21 14.27
N VAL A 96 -1.77 -6.58 13.73
CA VAL A 96 -1.44 -7.96 13.35
C VAL A 96 -0.54 -8.54 14.43
N GLU A 97 -0.99 -9.59 15.09
CA GLU A 97 -0.23 -10.21 16.20
C GLU A 97 1.13 -10.75 15.74
N GLU A 98 1.14 -11.39 14.56
CA GLU A 98 2.37 -11.88 13.96
C GLU A 98 3.37 -10.73 13.68
N GLY A 99 4.53 -10.79 14.28
CA GLY A 99 5.58 -9.78 14.14
C GLY A 99 5.40 -8.55 15.04
N THR A 100 4.32 -8.44 15.81
CA THR A 100 4.11 -7.37 16.80
C THR A 100 4.68 -7.77 18.16
N THR A 101 5.54 -6.91 18.71
CA THR A 101 6.06 -7.03 20.07
C THR A 101 5.45 -5.97 21.00
N ALA A 102 4.76 -4.98 20.42
CA ALA A 102 4.08 -3.93 21.14
C ALA A 102 2.95 -4.48 22.01
N LYS A 103 2.85 -3.98 23.24
CA LYS A 103 1.73 -4.25 24.13
C LYS A 103 0.61 -3.24 23.87
N PRO A 104 -0.66 -3.57 24.17
CA PRO A 104 -1.79 -2.67 23.92
C PRO A 104 -1.65 -1.27 24.54
N GLU A 105 -0.94 -1.14 25.65
CA GLU A 105 -0.67 0.14 26.33
C GLU A 105 0.45 0.97 25.69
N GLU A 106 1.16 0.43 24.70
CA GLU A 106 2.32 1.09 24.08
C GLU A 106 1.98 1.80 22.77
N TYR A 107 0.73 1.73 22.31
CA TYR A 107 0.27 2.42 21.09
C TYR A 107 -1.22 2.73 21.15
N ARG A 108 -1.67 3.58 20.24
CA ARG A 108 -3.10 3.82 20.01
C ARG A 108 -3.40 3.87 18.53
N LEU A 109 -4.45 3.12 18.14
CA LEU A 109 -5.07 3.22 16.82
C LEU A 109 -6.39 4.00 16.97
N GLU A 110 -6.68 4.86 16.00
CA GLU A 110 -7.97 5.52 15.91
C GLU A 110 -9.06 4.51 15.49
N LYS A 111 -10.31 4.79 15.83
CA LYS A 111 -11.45 3.97 15.38
C LYS A 111 -11.59 3.98 13.88
N GLU A 112 -11.24 5.09 13.26
CA GLU A 112 -11.38 5.33 11.84
C GLU A 112 -10.32 6.32 11.39
N TYR A 113 -9.78 6.07 10.19
CA TYR A 113 -8.87 6.95 9.48
C TYR A 113 -9.54 7.50 8.26
N THR A 114 -9.10 8.67 7.80
CA THR A 114 -9.70 9.38 6.68
C THR A 114 -8.66 9.60 5.59
N PHE A 115 -8.99 9.17 4.37
CA PHE A 115 -8.31 9.61 3.16
C PHE A 115 -9.09 10.80 2.60
N ARG A 116 -8.47 11.97 2.63
CA ARG A 116 -9.15 13.24 2.32
C ARG A 116 -9.28 13.43 0.82
N LYS A 117 -10.47 13.85 0.39
CA LYS A 117 -10.65 14.40 -0.95
C LYS A 117 -9.81 15.66 -1.11
N ARG A 118 -9.06 15.73 -2.20
CA ARG A 118 -8.28 16.93 -2.58
C ARG A 118 -8.44 17.17 -4.07
N ALA A 119 -8.31 18.46 -4.47
CA ALA A 119 -8.02 18.79 -5.84
C ALA A 119 -6.62 18.28 -6.18
N LEU A 120 -6.53 17.35 -7.13
CA LEU A 120 -5.26 16.84 -7.60
C LEU A 120 -4.63 17.79 -8.61
N PRO A 121 -3.33 18.06 -8.51
CA PRO A 121 -2.58 18.58 -9.64
C PRO A 121 -2.74 17.64 -10.84
N THR A 122 -2.96 18.18 -12.02
CA THR A 122 -3.23 17.44 -13.27
C THR A 122 -2.09 16.49 -13.69
N ASP A 123 -0.94 16.56 -13.06
CA ASP A 123 0.27 15.78 -13.34
C ASP A 123 0.53 14.64 -12.33
N MET A 124 -0.25 14.55 -11.25
CA MET A 124 -0.08 13.48 -10.27
C MET A 124 -0.69 12.15 -10.74
N LYS A 125 0.18 11.16 -10.88
CA LYS A 125 -0.22 9.78 -11.22
C LYS A 125 -0.77 9.00 -10.04
N GLU A 126 -0.48 9.42 -8.81
CA GLU A 126 -0.88 8.75 -7.58
C GLU A 126 -1.45 9.75 -6.58
N VAL A 127 -2.57 9.38 -5.98
CA VAL A 127 -3.21 10.14 -4.91
C VAL A 127 -2.71 9.60 -3.58
N LYS A 128 -2.15 10.47 -2.75
CA LYS A 128 -1.59 10.11 -1.44
C LYS A 128 -2.21 10.92 -0.33
N ASP A 129 -2.38 10.31 0.83
CA ASP A 129 -2.66 11.00 2.08
C ASP A 129 -1.82 10.40 3.21
N THR A 130 -1.69 11.13 4.30
CA THR A 130 -0.91 10.73 5.46
C THR A 130 -1.84 10.51 6.64
N ILE A 131 -1.71 9.38 7.30
CA ILE A 131 -2.37 9.08 8.57
C ILE A 131 -1.34 9.03 9.70
N GLU A 132 -1.80 9.15 10.93
CA GLU A 132 -0.95 9.14 12.12
C GLU A 132 -1.32 7.99 13.04
N VAL A 133 -0.30 7.27 13.51
CA VAL A 133 -0.42 6.24 14.54
C VAL A 133 0.35 6.72 15.77
N SER A 134 -0.29 6.72 16.93
CA SER A 134 0.35 7.12 18.17
C SER A 134 1.13 5.98 18.79
N VAL A 135 2.43 6.16 18.99
CA VAL A 135 3.29 5.26 19.76
C VAL A 135 3.63 5.90 21.10
N LEU A 136 3.61 5.11 22.16
CA LEU A 136 3.70 5.58 23.52
C LEU A 136 5.02 5.15 24.15
N HIS A 137 5.59 6.03 24.98
CA HIS A 137 6.74 5.71 25.76
C HIS A 137 6.38 4.70 26.86
N SER A 138 7.24 3.70 27.05
CA SER A 138 7.16 2.75 28.16
C SER A 138 8.55 2.52 28.77
N ASP A 139 8.59 2.20 30.04
CA ASP A 139 9.86 1.93 30.76
C ASP A 139 10.63 0.75 30.17
N ARG A 140 9.96 -0.12 29.45
CA ARG A 140 10.52 -1.28 28.77
C ARG A 140 11.45 -0.90 27.60
N LEU A 141 11.31 0.30 27.04
CA LEU A 141 12.16 0.77 25.93
C LEU A 141 13.64 0.81 26.31
N ALA A 142 13.96 1.15 27.57
CA ALA A 142 15.34 1.18 28.07
C ALA A 142 16.01 -0.21 27.99
N GLU A 143 15.27 -1.28 28.23
CA GLU A 143 15.78 -2.65 28.21
C GLU A 143 15.92 -3.19 26.77
N LEU A 144 15.07 -2.72 25.86
CA LEU A 144 15.02 -3.19 24.47
C LEU A 144 16.10 -2.56 23.57
N GLY A 145 16.69 -1.44 24.00
CA GLY A 145 17.75 -0.77 23.26
C GLY A 145 17.35 -0.42 21.83
N THR A 146 18.22 -0.72 20.88
CA THR A 146 18.01 -0.42 19.44
C THR A 146 16.94 -1.28 18.78
N ASP A 147 16.66 -2.47 19.31
CA ASP A 147 15.60 -3.33 18.79
C ASP A 147 14.23 -2.70 18.96
N GLY A 148 14.03 -2.02 20.11
CA GLY A 148 12.82 -1.28 20.40
C GLY A 148 11.57 -2.12 20.44
N VAL A 149 10.44 -1.46 20.27
CA VAL A 149 9.10 -2.07 20.19
C VAL A 149 8.62 -2.06 18.75
N ARG A 150 8.00 -3.15 18.31
CA ARG A 150 7.52 -3.35 16.95
C ARG A 150 6.00 -3.50 16.91
N LEU A 151 5.34 -2.75 16.05
CA LEU A 151 3.91 -2.82 15.77
C LEU A 151 3.69 -3.08 14.28
N VAL A 152 2.94 -4.11 13.98
CA VAL A 152 2.46 -4.40 12.63
C VAL A 152 1.00 -4.01 12.54
N VAL A 153 0.66 -3.13 11.59
CA VAL A 153 -0.72 -2.71 11.32
C VAL A 153 -1.15 -3.15 9.93
N GLU A 154 -2.43 -3.44 9.78
CA GLU A 154 -3.05 -3.82 8.53
C GLU A 154 -4.26 -2.95 8.25
N LEU A 155 -4.41 -2.51 7.00
CA LEU A 155 -5.57 -1.78 6.53
C LEU A 155 -6.83 -2.65 6.62
N VAL A 156 -7.92 -2.07 7.10
CA VAL A 156 -9.23 -2.72 7.17
C VAL A 156 -10.16 -2.02 6.19
N PRO A 157 -10.68 -2.74 5.18
CA PRO A 157 -11.63 -2.18 4.23
C PRO A 157 -12.99 -1.95 4.88
N ASN A 158 -13.82 -1.12 4.23
CA ASN A 158 -15.20 -0.89 4.61
C ASN A 158 -16.09 -0.71 3.37
N ALA A 159 -17.27 -0.08 3.54
CA ALA A 159 -18.17 0.19 2.42
C ALA A 159 -17.59 1.18 1.41
N ASP A 160 -16.65 2.05 1.81
CA ASP A 160 -16.10 3.11 0.96
C ASP A 160 -14.91 2.64 0.13
N VAL A 161 -14.05 1.76 0.67
CA VAL A 161 -12.78 1.36 0.06
C VAL A 161 -12.54 -0.15 0.14
N ASP A 162 -11.84 -0.66 -0.86
CA ASP A 162 -11.22 -1.98 -0.87
C ASP A 162 -9.72 -1.90 -0.58
N LEU A 163 -9.09 -3.05 -0.43
CA LEU A 163 -7.65 -3.15 -0.29
C LEU A 163 -6.97 -3.34 -1.64
N GLY A 164 -5.83 -2.67 -1.81
CA GLY A 164 -4.96 -2.86 -2.95
C GLY A 164 -4.16 -4.16 -2.90
N GLN A 165 -2.95 -4.10 -3.44
CA GLN A 165 -2.05 -5.26 -3.50
C GLN A 165 -1.80 -5.85 -2.10
N TYR A 166 -1.77 -7.16 -2.02
CA TYR A 166 -1.62 -7.88 -0.75
C TYR A 166 -0.38 -7.45 0.04
N GLU A 167 0.75 -7.29 -0.64
CA GLU A 167 2.04 -6.91 -0.06
C GLU A 167 2.04 -5.50 0.52
N ARG A 168 1.10 -4.65 0.10
CA ARG A 168 0.98 -3.25 0.52
C ARG A 168 -0.13 -2.99 1.54
N ARG A 169 -0.72 -4.04 2.11
CA ARG A 169 -1.80 -3.92 3.09
C ARG A 169 -1.31 -3.70 4.51
N ARG A 170 -0.03 -3.98 4.76
CA ARG A 170 0.59 -3.90 6.09
C ARG A 170 1.68 -2.86 6.11
N ALA A 171 1.87 -2.26 7.27
CA ALA A 171 2.98 -1.40 7.59
C ALA A 171 3.54 -1.78 8.97
N VAL A 172 4.83 -1.54 9.15
CA VAL A 172 5.55 -1.83 10.38
C VAL A 172 6.05 -0.54 10.98
N ILE A 173 5.85 -0.36 12.28
CA ILE A 173 6.39 0.77 13.04
C ILE A 173 7.31 0.18 14.11
N VAL A 174 8.53 0.72 14.21
CA VAL A 174 9.48 0.38 15.27
C VAL A 174 9.88 1.66 16.00
N TRP A 175 9.83 1.64 17.32
CA TRP A 175 10.29 2.77 18.11
C TRP A 175 11.14 2.34 19.29
N SER A 176 12.07 3.21 19.65
CA SER A 176 13.03 3.03 20.73
C SER A 176 13.14 4.31 21.55
N GLU A 177 14.02 4.31 22.57
CA GLU A 177 14.40 5.53 23.29
C GLU A 177 15.91 5.81 23.21
N VAL A 178 16.62 5.02 22.43
CA VAL A 178 18.07 5.19 22.23
C VAL A 178 18.37 5.91 20.93
N GLU A 179 19.57 6.40 20.77
CA GLU A 179 20.05 6.99 19.51
C GLU A 179 20.07 5.90 18.43
N ALA A 180 18.94 5.81 17.72
CA ALA A 180 18.79 4.94 16.57
C ALA A 180 18.57 5.81 15.33
N LYS A 181 19.25 5.49 14.24
CA LYS A 181 19.15 6.26 13.00
C LYS A 181 17.71 6.29 12.50
N PRO A 182 17.03 7.46 12.48
CA PRO A 182 15.68 7.55 11.94
C PRO A 182 15.67 7.37 10.43
N ASP A 183 14.53 6.95 9.86
CA ASP A 183 14.37 6.77 8.42
C ASP A 183 14.62 8.04 7.59
N TRP A 184 14.35 9.22 8.16
CA TRP A 184 14.57 10.50 7.49
C TRP A 184 16.04 10.96 7.49
N TRP A 185 16.91 10.26 8.22
CA TRP A 185 18.34 10.55 8.24
C TRP A 185 18.98 9.86 7.02
N THR A 186 18.97 10.55 5.91
CA THR A 186 19.69 10.12 4.72
C THR A 186 21.21 10.27 4.90
N HIS A 187 21.99 9.46 4.19
CA HIS A 187 23.46 9.43 4.24
C HIS A 187 24.16 10.70 3.72
N GLU A 188 23.46 11.79 3.51
CA GLU A 188 23.98 13.02 2.89
C GLU A 188 24.54 14.04 3.88
N VAL A 189 24.87 13.63 5.09
CA VAL A 189 25.62 14.48 6.03
C VAL A 189 26.89 13.73 6.44
N GLU A 190 27.83 13.64 5.52
CA GLU A 190 29.25 13.48 5.80
C GLU A 190 29.97 14.81 5.67
#